data_5afd0b1c4f8b09a67ea0f852cf86d047
#
_entry.id   5afd0b1c4f8b09a67ea0f852cf86d047
#
_cell.length_a   1.000
_cell.length_b   1.000
_cell.length_c   1.000
_cell.angle_alpha   90.00
_cell.angle_beta   90.00
_cell.angle_gamma   90.00
#
_symmetry.space_group_name_H-M   'P 1'
#
loop_
_entity.id
_entity.type
_entity.pdbx_description
1 polymer ?
#
loop_
_entity_poly.entity_id
_entity_poly.type
_entity_poly.pdbx_seq_one_letter_code
_entity_poly.pdbx_strand_id
1 'polypeptide(L)'
;MLAPQFTSSLFSLGTVCSWGMSDFIGGYTARRFQPFFLAALGHLAGTVFVATLAIAGHEPIPAMSHLLWAGAAGATGGFSLALFYRALSQGNMGLAAPVSAVLSAAIPTAFAILTQGTPGLLPIAGFALALTGIWLISRPEDGGRPEGLGLALVAGVGFAMFYIFMNQAGSGAALWLSTASRATAFVMTAIVTVAGRKFSPTYPRGFAFGILAGCIDVTGTVLFVRASQTGRLDTAVVLSSLYPTVTVLLARILLKEHFTRWKAVGVIAALAAVPLIAAG
;
A
#
# COMPACT_ATOMS: atom_id res chain seq x y z
N MET A 1 3.64 16.70 -24.47
CA MET A 1 3.14 15.68 -23.53
C MET A 1 4.31 15.27 -22.64
N LEU A 2 4.08 15.08 -21.33
CA LEU A 2 5.12 14.55 -20.44
C LEU A 2 5.46 13.11 -20.86
N ALA A 3 6.73 12.71 -20.69
CA ALA A 3 7.12 11.32 -20.95
C ALA A 3 6.28 10.35 -20.10
N PRO A 4 5.84 9.20 -20.63
CA PRO A 4 4.97 8.26 -19.93
C PRO A 4 5.54 7.85 -18.55
N GLN A 5 6.84 7.64 -18.49
CA GLN A 5 7.55 7.27 -17.24
C GLN A 5 7.48 8.38 -16.19
N PHE A 6 7.58 9.64 -16.60
CA PHE A 6 7.45 10.78 -15.69
C PHE A 6 6.01 10.88 -15.14
N THR A 7 5.01 10.65 -15.98
CA THR A 7 3.59 10.64 -15.58
C THR A 7 3.32 9.49 -14.58
N SER A 8 3.86 8.30 -14.84
CA SER A 8 3.79 7.16 -13.92
C SER A 8 4.41 7.50 -12.55
N SER A 9 5.59 8.14 -12.57
CA SER A 9 6.26 8.57 -11.33
C SER A 9 5.44 9.58 -10.54
N LEU A 10 4.77 10.54 -11.19
CA LEU A 10 3.88 11.49 -10.51
C LEU A 10 2.69 10.80 -9.84
N PHE A 11 2.04 9.86 -10.53
CA PHE A 11 0.96 9.06 -9.95
C PHE A 11 1.46 8.22 -8.77
N SER A 12 2.65 7.61 -8.88
CA SER A 12 3.27 6.85 -7.80
C SER A 12 3.55 7.71 -6.57
N LEU A 13 4.03 8.94 -6.74
CA LEU A 13 4.22 9.88 -5.62
C LEU A 13 2.90 10.28 -4.97
N GLY A 14 1.85 10.46 -5.75
CA GLY A 14 0.49 10.64 -5.22
C GLY A 14 0.03 9.44 -4.40
N THR A 15 0.33 8.21 -4.87
CA THR A 15 0.10 6.97 -4.12
C THR A 15 0.84 6.96 -2.79
N VAL A 16 2.12 7.34 -2.78
CA VAL A 16 2.95 7.45 -1.56
C VAL A 16 2.29 8.36 -0.52
N CYS A 17 1.85 9.54 -0.94
CA CYS A 17 1.17 10.49 -0.04
C CYS A 17 -0.14 9.90 0.50
N SER A 18 -0.97 9.34 -0.38
CA SER A 18 -2.28 8.80 0.01
C SER A 18 -2.14 7.60 0.93
N TRP A 19 -1.38 6.59 0.55
CA TRP A 19 -1.20 5.41 1.41
C TRP A 19 -0.48 5.74 2.71
N GLY A 20 0.55 6.60 2.67
CA GLY A 20 1.25 7.01 3.89
C GLY A 20 0.35 7.77 4.88
N MET A 21 -0.54 8.63 4.40
CA MET A 21 -1.55 9.30 5.25
C MET A 21 -2.59 8.31 5.77
N SER A 22 -3.09 7.42 4.92
CA SER A 22 -4.05 6.39 5.32
C SER A 22 -3.49 5.47 6.39
N ASP A 23 -2.26 4.98 6.20
CA ASP A 23 -1.58 4.11 7.16
C ASP A 23 -1.31 4.82 8.50
N PHE A 24 -0.95 6.10 8.46
CA PHE A 24 -0.80 6.89 9.68
C PHE A 24 -2.13 6.98 10.44
N ILE A 25 -3.24 7.35 9.77
CA ILE A 25 -4.56 7.46 10.39
C ILE A 25 -5.03 6.08 10.87
N GLY A 26 -4.88 5.04 10.05
CA GLY A 26 -5.23 3.66 10.37
C GLY A 26 -4.44 3.12 11.57
N GLY A 27 -3.12 3.28 11.57
CA GLY A 27 -2.24 2.86 12.65
C GLY A 27 -2.52 3.59 13.97
N TYR A 28 -2.76 4.91 13.92
CA TYR A 28 -3.17 5.68 15.10
C TYR A 28 -4.50 5.18 15.67
N THR A 29 -5.48 4.94 14.79
CA THR A 29 -6.82 4.50 15.18
C THR A 29 -6.80 3.06 15.70
N ALA A 30 -6.00 2.17 15.10
CA ALA A 30 -5.89 0.77 15.50
C ALA A 30 -5.34 0.54 16.92
N ARG A 31 -4.72 1.56 17.52
CA ARG A 31 -4.32 1.52 18.94
C ARG A 31 -5.51 1.42 19.92
N ARG A 32 -6.71 1.85 19.48
CA ARG A 32 -7.94 1.90 20.30
C ARG A 32 -9.17 1.28 19.63
N PHE A 33 -9.03 0.87 18.38
CA PHE A 33 -10.10 0.31 17.56
C PHE A 33 -9.63 -1.01 16.97
N GLN A 34 -10.51 -2.00 16.89
CA GLN A 34 -10.12 -3.33 16.45
C GLN A 34 -9.63 -3.31 14.99
N PRO A 35 -8.38 -3.75 14.69
CA PRO A 35 -7.74 -3.54 13.39
C PRO A 35 -8.47 -4.17 12.19
N PHE A 36 -9.04 -5.38 12.35
CA PHE A 36 -9.78 -6.04 11.26
C PHE A 36 -11.09 -5.35 10.94
N PHE A 37 -11.78 -4.88 11.98
CA PHE A 37 -13.01 -4.11 11.82
C PHE A 37 -12.74 -2.74 11.20
N LEU A 38 -11.63 -2.09 11.60
CA LEU A 38 -11.17 -0.84 11.01
C LEU A 38 -10.86 -1.02 9.51
N ALA A 39 -10.16 -2.08 9.15
CA ALA A 39 -9.85 -2.38 7.74
C ALA A 39 -11.13 -2.66 6.93
N ALA A 40 -12.07 -3.45 7.48
CA ALA A 40 -13.35 -3.71 6.82
C ALA A 40 -14.14 -2.41 6.58
N LEU A 41 -14.22 -1.54 7.60
CA LEU A 41 -14.87 -0.24 7.47
C LEU A 41 -14.22 0.66 6.42
N GLY A 42 -12.89 0.73 6.42
CA GLY A 42 -12.13 1.49 5.43
C GLY A 42 -12.33 0.96 4.01
N HIS A 43 -12.29 -0.37 3.81
CA HIS A 43 -12.54 -0.96 2.49
C HIS A 43 -13.98 -0.75 2.03
N LEU A 44 -14.98 -0.83 2.92
CA LEU A 44 -16.38 -0.50 2.58
C LEU A 44 -16.50 0.97 2.15
N ALA A 45 -15.98 1.88 2.95
CA ALA A 45 -16.01 3.31 2.65
C ALA A 45 -15.31 3.64 1.34
N GLY A 46 -14.12 3.06 1.11
CA GLY A 46 -13.37 3.18 -0.14
C GLY A 46 -14.13 2.62 -1.34
N THR A 47 -14.81 1.47 -1.19
CA THR A 47 -15.66 0.88 -2.24
C THR A 47 -16.78 1.84 -2.63
N VAL A 48 -17.54 2.34 -1.66
CA VAL A 48 -18.65 3.27 -1.90
C VAL A 48 -18.15 4.56 -2.55
N PHE A 49 -17.06 5.12 -2.02
CA PHE A 49 -16.46 6.37 -2.51
C PHE A 49 -16.03 6.25 -3.98
N VAL A 50 -15.22 5.24 -4.31
CA VAL A 50 -14.68 5.12 -5.67
C VAL A 50 -15.72 4.64 -6.67
N ALA A 51 -16.68 3.79 -6.26
CA ALA A 51 -17.82 3.41 -7.10
C ALA A 51 -18.70 4.63 -7.46
N THR A 52 -18.95 5.51 -6.49
CA THR A 52 -19.67 6.76 -6.73
C THR A 52 -18.94 7.63 -7.76
N LEU A 53 -17.61 7.74 -7.66
CA LEU A 53 -16.81 8.49 -8.63
C LEU A 53 -16.84 7.85 -10.02
N ALA A 54 -16.80 6.51 -10.12
CA ALA A 54 -16.89 5.78 -11.38
C ALA A 54 -18.23 6.01 -12.09
N ILE A 55 -19.33 5.96 -11.32
CA ILE A 55 -20.70 6.20 -11.83
C ILE A 55 -20.84 7.67 -12.25
N ALA A 56 -20.47 8.61 -11.38
CA ALA A 56 -20.58 10.05 -11.65
C ALA A 56 -19.69 10.50 -12.83
N GLY A 57 -18.51 9.88 -12.99
CA GLY A 57 -17.61 10.11 -14.13
C GLY A 57 -17.99 9.36 -15.41
N HIS A 58 -19.08 8.60 -15.40
CA HIS A 58 -19.51 7.76 -16.52
C HIS A 58 -18.38 6.86 -17.05
N GLU A 59 -17.48 6.40 -16.16
CA GLU A 59 -16.39 5.51 -16.59
C GLU A 59 -16.98 4.18 -17.08
N PRO A 60 -16.61 3.70 -18.30
CA PRO A 60 -17.15 2.46 -18.82
C PRO A 60 -16.74 1.27 -17.96
N ILE A 61 -17.68 0.35 -17.72
CA ILE A 61 -17.41 -0.87 -16.97
C ILE A 61 -16.49 -1.75 -17.81
N PRO A 62 -15.33 -2.18 -17.29
CA PRO A 62 -14.39 -3.02 -18.04
C PRO A 62 -14.91 -4.45 -18.17
N ALA A 63 -14.28 -5.25 -19.04
CA ALA A 63 -14.61 -6.66 -19.18
C ALA A 63 -14.45 -7.42 -17.85
N MET A 64 -15.23 -8.48 -17.68
CA MET A 64 -15.24 -9.28 -16.45
C MET A 64 -13.85 -9.83 -16.08
N SER A 65 -13.03 -10.17 -17.07
CA SER A 65 -11.65 -10.63 -16.83
C SER A 65 -10.80 -9.61 -16.08
N HIS A 66 -10.93 -8.32 -16.39
CA HIS A 66 -10.23 -7.24 -15.70
C HIS A 66 -10.72 -7.08 -14.26
N LEU A 67 -12.05 -7.17 -14.05
CA LEU A 67 -12.66 -7.11 -12.72
C LEU A 67 -12.26 -8.31 -11.85
N LEU A 68 -12.12 -9.52 -12.43
CA LEU A 68 -11.65 -10.70 -11.72
C LEU A 68 -10.20 -10.56 -11.24
N TRP A 69 -9.31 -10.05 -12.10
CA TRP A 69 -7.92 -9.77 -11.68
C TRP A 69 -7.85 -8.70 -10.59
N ALA A 70 -8.62 -7.63 -10.74
CA ALA A 70 -8.71 -6.59 -9.71
C ALA A 70 -9.33 -7.13 -8.40
N GLY A 71 -10.32 -8.02 -8.50
CA GLY A 71 -10.88 -8.75 -7.36
C GLY A 71 -9.85 -9.65 -6.67
N ALA A 72 -9.06 -10.40 -7.44
CA ALA A 72 -7.96 -11.21 -6.90
C ALA A 72 -6.92 -10.34 -6.17
N ALA A 73 -6.58 -9.18 -6.74
CA ALA A 73 -5.73 -8.20 -6.09
C ALA A 73 -6.32 -7.74 -4.74
N GLY A 74 -7.61 -7.42 -4.72
CA GLY A 74 -8.30 -7.02 -3.49
C GLY A 74 -8.36 -8.12 -2.44
N ALA A 75 -8.59 -9.36 -2.84
CA ALA A 75 -8.61 -10.50 -1.93
C ALA A 75 -7.25 -10.69 -1.26
N THR A 76 -6.16 -10.68 -2.04
CA THR A 76 -4.80 -10.83 -1.51
C THR A 76 -4.39 -9.61 -0.67
N GLY A 77 -4.62 -8.39 -1.16
CA GLY A 77 -4.29 -7.15 -0.44
C GLY A 77 -5.07 -6.98 0.85
N GLY A 78 -6.39 -7.22 0.83
CA GLY A 78 -7.24 -7.11 2.02
C GLY A 78 -6.91 -8.14 3.10
N PHE A 79 -6.65 -9.40 2.71
CA PHE A 79 -6.19 -10.43 3.64
C PHE A 79 -4.81 -10.08 4.23
N SER A 80 -3.91 -9.59 3.39
CA SER A 80 -2.57 -9.19 3.81
C SER A 80 -2.57 -8.01 4.78
N LEU A 81 -3.43 -7.01 4.55
CA LEU A 81 -3.58 -5.90 5.47
C LEU A 81 -4.07 -6.37 6.86
N ALA A 82 -5.01 -7.32 6.89
CA ALA A 82 -5.48 -7.89 8.14
C ALA A 82 -4.38 -8.66 8.89
N LEU A 83 -3.58 -9.45 8.18
CA LEU A 83 -2.41 -10.15 8.75
C LEU A 83 -1.34 -9.17 9.22
N PHE A 84 -1.07 -8.15 8.43
CA PHE A 84 -0.10 -7.11 8.74
C PHE A 84 -0.48 -6.35 10.02
N TYR A 85 -1.73 -5.91 10.14
CA TYR A 85 -2.21 -5.27 11.37
C TYR A 85 -2.15 -6.21 12.59
N ARG A 86 -2.39 -7.51 12.39
CA ARG A 86 -2.20 -8.50 13.44
C ARG A 86 -0.73 -8.65 13.82
N ALA A 87 0.19 -8.67 12.86
CA ALA A 87 1.62 -8.68 13.12
C ALA A 87 2.07 -7.46 13.93
N LEU A 88 1.60 -6.27 13.54
CA LEU A 88 1.88 -5.01 14.24
C LEU A 88 1.32 -5.00 15.67
N SER A 89 0.19 -5.64 15.92
CA SER A 89 -0.44 -5.70 17.26
C SER A 89 0.26 -6.64 18.22
N GLN A 90 1.13 -7.55 17.76
CA GLN A 90 1.86 -8.52 18.59
C GLN A 90 3.16 -8.00 19.20
N GLY A 91 3.49 -6.72 19.02
CA GLY A 91 4.51 -6.04 19.83
C GLY A 91 5.82 -5.64 19.13
N ASN A 92 6.11 -6.12 17.93
CA ASN A 92 7.33 -5.75 17.20
C ASN A 92 7.03 -5.09 15.84
N MET A 93 6.48 -3.86 15.89
CA MET A 93 6.30 -3.03 14.69
C MET A 93 7.58 -2.89 13.88
N GLY A 94 8.72 -2.89 14.56
CA GLY A 94 10.02 -2.62 13.97
C GLY A 94 10.58 -3.70 13.05
N LEU A 95 10.07 -4.94 13.05
CA LEU A 95 10.53 -6.01 12.16
C LEU A 95 9.48 -6.40 11.13
N ALA A 96 8.21 -6.39 11.51
CA ALA A 96 7.12 -6.79 10.63
C ALA A 96 6.96 -5.83 9.45
N ALA A 97 7.04 -4.53 9.69
CA ALA A 97 6.88 -3.52 8.64
C ALA A 97 8.00 -3.57 7.57
N PRO A 98 9.32 -3.64 7.92
CA PRO A 98 10.38 -3.75 6.92
C PRO A 98 10.28 -4.99 6.05
N VAL A 99 10.05 -6.13 6.67
CA VAL A 99 10.00 -7.41 5.95
C VAL A 99 8.85 -7.41 4.95
N SER A 100 7.67 -6.99 5.40
CA SER A 100 6.50 -6.88 4.53
C SER A 100 6.72 -5.87 3.39
N ALA A 101 7.26 -4.67 3.69
CA ALA A 101 7.50 -3.64 2.70
C ALA A 101 8.56 -4.04 1.65
N VAL A 102 9.67 -4.65 2.09
CA VAL A 102 10.71 -5.13 1.16
C VAL A 102 10.18 -6.23 0.25
N LEU A 103 9.44 -7.21 0.78
CA LEU A 103 8.87 -8.29 -0.04
C LEU A 103 7.82 -7.76 -1.01
N SER A 104 6.95 -6.86 -0.54
CA SER A 104 5.91 -6.27 -1.40
C SER A 104 6.47 -5.45 -2.56
N ALA A 105 7.67 -4.89 -2.43
CA ALA A 105 8.35 -4.19 -3.50
C ALA A 105 9.24 -5.12 -4.36
N ALA A 106 10.03 -5.99 -3.74
CA ALA A 106 11.02 -6.80 -4.44
C ALA A 106 10.40 -7.86 -5.36
N ILE A 107 9.33 -8.55 -4.92
CA ILE A 107 8.69 -9.61 -5.70
C ILE A 107 8.09 -9.08 -7.02
N PRO A 108 7.22 -8.04 -7.03
CA PRO A 108 6.69 -7.52 -8.29
C PRO A 108 7.74 -6.80 -9.14
N THR A 109 8.78 -6.23 -8.54
CA THR A 109 9.93 -5.69 -9.30
C THR A 109 10.66 -6.82 -10.04
N ALA A 110 10.96 -7.94 -9.39
CA ALA A 110 11.54 -9.11 -10.04
C ALA A 110 10.62 -9.65 -11.15
N PHE A 111 9.30 -9.73 -10.88
CA PHE A 111 8.31 -10.13 -11.88
C PHE A 111 8.32 -9.18 -13.11
N ALA A 112 8.37 -7.87 -12.88
CA ALA A 112 8.43 -6.89 -13.95
C ALA A 112 9.71 -7.01 -14.79
N ILE A 113 10.86 -7.20 -14.16
CA ILE A 113 12.13 -7.43 -14.87
C ILE A 113 12.06 -8.68 -15.75
N LEU A 114 11.44 -9.76 -15.28
CA LEU A 114 11.29 -10.99 -16.04
C LEU A 114 10.31 -10.86 -17.21
N THR A 115 9.27 -10.04 -17.09
CA THR A 115 8.19 -9.92 -18.09
C THR A 115 8.34 -8.71 -19.01
N GLN A 116 8.94 -7.63 -18.55
CA GLN A 116 9.09 -6.36 -19.27
C GLN A 116 10.56 -6.08 -19.67
N GLY A 117 11.49 -6.96 -19.28
CA GLY A 117 12.92 -6.78 -19.48
C GLY A 117 13.58 -5.88 -18.41
N THR A 118 14.90 -5.87 -18.41
CA THR A 118 15.70 -5.08 -17.45
C THR A 118 15.55 -3.58 -17.71
N PRO A 119 15.28 -2.77 -16.67
CA PRO A 119 15.35 -1.31 -16.78
C PRO A 119 16.80 -0.86 -16.94
N GLY A 120 17.02 0.42 -17.26
CA GLY A 120 18.35 1.01 -17.33
C GLY A 120 19.11 0.98 -16.00
N LEU A 121 20.40 1.31 -16.03
CA LEU A 121 21.27 1.28 -14.83
C LEU A 121 20.81 2.28 -13.76
N LEU A 122 20.35 3.48 -14.15
CA LEU A 122 19.86 4.48 -13.20
C LEU A 122 18.63 4.01 -12.40
N PRO A 123 17.57 3.47 -13.02
CA PRO A 123 16.46 2.87 -12.28
C PRO A 123 16.89 1.72 -11.36
N ILE A 124 17.80 0.84 -11.79
CA ILE A 124 18.30 -0.26 -10.93
C ILE A 124 18.99 0.30 -9.67
N ALA A 125 19.85 1.30 -9.82
CA ALA A 125 20.48 1.97 -8.68
C ALA A 125 19.44 2.65 -7.79
N GLY A 126 18.43 3.28 -8.38
CA GLY A 126 17.29 3.85 -7.68
C GLY A 126 16.49 2.81 -6.90
N PHE A 127 16.22 1.64 -7.48
CA PHE A 127 15.52 0.54 -6.80
C PHE A 127 16.31 0.04 -5.58
N ALA A 128 17.61 -0.18 -5.73
CA ALA A 128 18.47 -0.59 -4.62
C ALA A 128 18.47 0.45 -3.49
N LEU A 129 18.56 1.74 -3.85
CA LEU A 129 18.53 2.84 -2.89
C LEU A 129 17.17 2.97 -2.21
N ALA A 130 16.05 2.82 -2.95
CA ALA A 130 14.69 2.83 -2.41
C ALA A 130 14.46 1.69 -1.41
N LEU A 131 14.83 0.45 -1.78
CA LEU A 131 14.71 -0.72 -0.90
C LEU A 131 15.55 -0.56 0.38
N THR A 132 16.78 -0.03 0.24
CA THR A 132 17.62 0.30 1.39
C THR A 132 16.97 1.38 2.26
N GLY A 133 16.40 2.42 1.65
CA GLY A 133 15.65 3.47 2.34
C GLY A 133 14.45 2.91 3.12
N ILE A 134 13.62 2.09 2.49
CA ILE A 134 12.48 1.40 3.11
C ILE A 134 12.95 0.57 4.31
N TRP A 135 14.01 -0.22 4.12
CA TRP A 135 14.56 -1.04 5.19
C TRP A 135 15.06 -0.21 6.38
N LEU A 136 15.79 0.89 6.13
CA LEU A 136 16.30 1.78 7.17
C LEU A 136 15.18 2.51 7.93
N ILE A 137 14.14 2.99 7.24
CA ILE A 137 12.98 3.65 7.86
C ILE A 137 12.27 2.68 8.81
N SER A 138 12.16 1.44 8.40
CA SER A 138 11.33 0.44 9.03
C SER A 138 12.09 -0.45 10.03
N ARG A 139 13.45 -0.33 10.16
CA ARG A 139 14.22 -1.20 11.06
C ARG A 139 13.87 -0.94 12.53
N PRO A 140 13.85 -2.01 13.37
CA PRO A 140 13.60 -1.90 14.81
C PRO A 140 14.72 -1.15 15.51
N GLU A 141 14.36 -0.40 16.55
CA GLU A 141 15.30 0.32 17.41
C GLU A 141 15.72 -0.51 18.62
N ASP A 142 14.85 -1.42 19.06
CA ASP A 142 15.09 -2.31 20.19
C ASP A 142 15.25 -3.74 19.71
N GLY A 143 16.35 -4.41 20.07
CA GLY A 143 16.70 -5.76 19.63
C GLY A 143 15.78 -6.90 20.12
N GLY A 144 14.46 -6.68 20.07
CA GLY A 144 13.42 -7.62 20.48
C GLY A 144 13.34 -8.86 19.58
N ARG A 145 12.77 -9.95 20.11
CA ARG A 145 12.52 -11.19 19.36
C ARG A 145 11.52 -10.96 18.22
N PRO A 146 11.65 -11.64 17.07
CA PRO A 146 10.83 -11.43 15.88
C PRO A 146 9.44 -12.09 16.00
N GLU A 147 8.66 -11.71 17.03
CA GLU A 147 7.26 -12.13 17.10
C GLU A 147 6.49 -11.50 15.95
N GLY A 148 5.67 -12.31 15.23
CA GLY A 148 4.92 -11.84 14.08
C GLY A 148 5.67 -11.86 12.73
N LEU A 149 6.95 -12.28 12.68
CA LEU A 149 7.72 -12.34 11.44
C LEU A 149 7.04 -13.20 10.38
N GLY A 150 6.50 -14.36 10.75
CA GLY A 150 5.76 -15.23 9.81
C GLY A 150 4.53 -14.54 9.21
N LEU A 151 3.78 -13.78 10.02
CA LEU A 151 2.64 -13.00 9.54
C LEU A 151 3.09 -11.88 8.59
N ALA A 152 4.22 -11.22 8.89
CA ALA A 152 4.78 -10.16 8.06
C ALA A 152 5.28 -10.70 6.70
N LEU A 153 5.90 -11.88 6.68
CA LEU A 153 6.30 -12.56 5.44
C LEU A 153 5.08 -12.86 4.57
N VAL A 154 4.04 -13.48 5.13
CA VAL A 154 2.80 -13.80 4.40
C VAL A 154 2.11 -12.53 3.92
N ALA A 155 2.04 -11.48 4.77
CA ALA A 155 1.49 -10.20 4.39
C ALA A 155 2.28 -9.54 3.24
N GLY A 156 3.61 -9.57 3.30
CA GLY A 156 4.48 -9.03 2.25
C GLY A 156 4.28 -9.73 0.90
N VAL A 157 4.19 -11.06 0.90
CA VAL A 157 3.89 -11.84 -0.31
C VAL A 157 2.50 -11.48 -0.86
N GLY A 158 1.49 -11.40 -0.01
CA GLY A 158 0.14 -11.07 -0.47
C GLY A 158 0.00 -9.62 -0.96
N PHE A 159 0.73 -8.65 -0.40
CA PHE A 159 0.82 -7.31 -0.98
C PHE A 159 1.56 -7.32 -2.32
N ALA A 160 2.60 -8.14 -2.48
CA ALA A 160 3.25 -8.34 -3.77
C ALA A 160 2.26 -8.88 -4.82
N MET A 161 1.44 -9.86 -4.45
CA MET A 161 0.39 -10.40 -5.33
C MET A 161 -0.67 -9.35 -5.66
N PHE A 162 -1.03 -8.47 -4.72
CA PHE A 162 -1.91 -7.33 -5.02
C PHE A 162 -1.35 -6.47 -6.17
N TYR A 163 -0.07 -6.12 -6.14
CA TYR A 163 0.55 -5.34 -7.21
C TYR A 163 0.55 -6.06 -8.55
N ILE A 164 0.93 -7.34 -8.55
CA ILE A 164 0.98 -8.16 -9.77
C ILE A 164 -0.42 -8.34 -10.36
N PHE A 165 -1.41 -8.72 -9.56
CA PHE A 165 -2.78 -8.93 -10.04
C PHE A 165 -3.43 -7.64 -10.51
N MET A 166 -3.15 -6.51 -9.83
CA MET A 166 -3.65 -5.22 -10.27
C MET A 166 -3.05 -4.79 -11.61
N ASN A 167 -1.78 -5.11 -11.86
CA ASN A 167 -1.16 -4.90 -13.18
C ASN A 167 -1.79 -5.81 -14.25
N GLN A 168 -2.07 -7.08 -13.92
CA GLN A 168 -2.76 -8.01 -14.84
C GLN A 168 -4.22 -7.62 -15.11
N ALA A 169 -4.84 -6.82 -14.26
CA ALA A 169 -6.15 -6.25 -14.53
C ALA A 169 -6.16 -5.32 -15.76
N GLY A 170 -4.98 -4.94 -16.27
CA GLY A 170 -4.83 -4.29 -17.56
C GLY A 170 -5.11 -2.79 -17.55
N SER A 171 -5.35 -2.23 -18.74
CA SER A 171 -5.50 -0.80 -19.00
C SER A 171 -6.96 -0.35 -18.94
N GLY A 172 -7.15 0.92 -18.60
CA GLY A 172 -8.48 1.57 -18.58
C GLY A 172 -9.18 1.44 -17.22
N ALA A 173 -10.35 2.06 -17.10
CA ALA A 173 -11.32 1.94 -16.02
C ALA A 173 -10.73 1.84 -14.58
N ALA A 174 -9.77 2.72 -14.25
CA ALA A 174 -9.05 2.66 -12.97
C ALA A 174 -9.98 2.76 -11.75
N LEU A 175 -11.09 3.49 -11.86
CA LEU A 175 -12.07 3.59 -10.78
C LEU A 175 -12.79 2.26 -10.58
N TRP A 176 -13.23 1.59 -11.66
CA TRP A 176 -13.90 0.29 -11.56
C TRP A 176 -12.96 -0.83 -11.09
N LEU A 177 -11.70 -0.83 -11.55
CA LEU A 177 -10.70 -1.79 -11.05
C LEU A 177 -10.44 -1.59 -9.55
N SER A 178 -10.33 -0.34 -9.11
CA SER A 178 -10.19 -0.02 -7.69
C SER A 178 -11.45 -0.38 -6.89
N THR A 179 -12.66 -0.18 -7.46
CA THR A 179 -13.93 -0.61 -6.85
C THR A 179 -13.96 -2.12 -6.63
N ALA A 180 -13.67 -2.91 -7.66
CA ALA A 180 -13.65 -4.38 -7.57
C ALA A 180 -12.64 -4.86 -6.53
N SER A 181 -11.44 -4.28 -6.52
CA SER A 181 -10.41 -4.58 -5.53
C SER A 181 -10.87 -4.27 -4.11
N ARG A 182 -11.42 -3.09 -3.86
CA ARG A 182 -11.89 -2.71 -2.52
C ARG A 182 -13.10 -3.52 -2.06
N ALA A 183 -14.03 -3.86 -2.96
CA ALA A 183 -15.18 -4.70 -2.64
C ALA A 183 -14.74 -6.10 -2.17
N THR A 184 -13.81 -6.75 -2.86
CA THR A 184 -13.29 -8.05 -2.44
C THR A 184 -12.44 -7.97 -1.18
N ALA A 185 -11.64 -6.92 -1.00
CA ALA A 185 -10.92 -6.65 0.24
C ALA A 185 -11.88 -6.47 1.43
N PHE A 186 -12.99 -5.75 1.23
CA PHE A 186 -14.05 -5.62 2.23
C PHE A 186 -14.65 -6.98 2.59
N VAL A 187 -15.04 -7.78 1.61
CA VAL A 187 -15.62 -9.11 1.86
C VAL A 187 -14.66 -9.98 2.68
N MET A 188 -13.37 -10.02 2.30
CA MET A 188 -12.35 -10.80 3.03
C MET A 188 -12.17 -10.33 4.46
N THR A 189 -12.03 -9.03 4.68
CA THR A 189 -11.82 -8.47 6.03
C THR A 189 -13.10 -8.55 6.87
N ALA A 190 -14.28 -8.43 6.27
CA ALA A 190 -15.58 -8.61 6.93
C ALA A 190 -15.76 -10.06 7.40
N ILE A 191 -15.44 -11.05 6.57
CA ILE A 191 -15.46 -12.48 6.95
C ILE A 191 -14.58 -12.72 8.18
N VAL A 192 -13.33 -12.22 8.16
CA VAL A 192 -12.41 -12.38 9.29
C VAL A 192 -12.94 -11.66 10.55
N THR A 193 -13.55 -10.49 10.38
CA THR A 193 -14.14 -9.72 11.49
C THR A 193 -15.30 -10.46 12.12
N VAL A 194 -16.23 -10.94 11.31
CA VAL A 194 -17.44 -11.65 11.77
C VAL A 194 -17.08 -13.01 12.37
N ALA A 195 -16.31 -13.84 11.65
CA ALA A 195 -15.88 -15.15 12.12
C ALA A 195 -15.06 -15.08 13.41
N GLY A 196 -14.23 -14.05 13.55
CA GLY A 196 -13.43 -13.80 14.75
C GLY A 196 -14.15 -13.03 15.84
N ARG A 197 -15.41 -12.62 15.65
CA ARG A 197 -16.18 -11.75 16.57
C ARG A 197 -15.40 -10.49 16.97
N LYS A 198 -14.69 -9.89 16.02
CA LYS A 198 -13.73 -8.80 16.23
C LYS A 198 -14.36 -7.43 15.99
N PHE A 199 -15.33 -7.07 16.80
CA PHE A 199 -16.01 -5.77 16.75
C PHE A 199 -15.49 -4.81 17.82
N SER A 200 -15.51 -3.50 17.54
CA SER A 200 -15.15 -2.44 18.49
C SER A 200 -16.18 -1.31 18.48
N PRO A 201 -17.33 -1.48 19.13
CA PRO A 201 -18.37 -0.45 19.16
C PRO A 201 -18.05 0.74 20.07
N THR A 202 -17.01 0.66 20.90
CA THR A 202 -16.75 1.58 22.02
C THR A 202 -15.99 2.84 21.69
N TYR A 203 -15.57 3.06 20.44
CA TYR A 203 -14.80 4.25 20.02
C TYR A 203 -15.44 4.95 18.82
N PRO A 204 -16.41 5.87 19.02
CA PRO A 204 -17.16 6.50 17.91
C PRO A 204 -16.28 7.24 16.90
N ARG A 205 -15.21 7.91 17.35
CA ARG A 205 -14.24 8.58 16.45
C ARG A 205 -13.49 7.60 15.55
N GLY A 206 -13.37 6.33 15.95
CA GLY A 206 -12.77 5.28 15.15
C GLY A 206 -13.51 5.03 13.83
N PHE A 207 -14.85 5.19 13.82
CA PHE A 207 -15.63 5.10 12.59
C PHE A 207 -15.28 6.22 11.59
N ALA A 208 -15.25 7.48 12.06
CA ALA A 208 -14.90 8.62 11.20
C ALA A 208 -13.48 8.50 10.64
N PHE A 209 -12.51 8.13 11.48
CA PHE A 209 -11.13 7.92 11.03
C PHE A 209 -11.00 6.72 10.11
N GLY A 210 -11.75 5.63 10.32
CA GLY A 210 -11.78 4.47 9.44
C GLY A 210 -12.33 4.82 8.05
N ILE A 211 -13.42 5.58 7.98
CA ILE A 211 -13.99 6.07 6.72
C ILE A 211 -12.99 6.98 6.01
N LEU A 212 -12.41 7.95 6.71
CA LEU A 212 -11.42 8.87 6.14
C LEU A 212 -10.20 8.13 5.61
N ALA A 213 -9.62 7.23 6.42
CA ALA A 213 -8.48 6.41 6.00
C ALA A 213 -8.83 5.59 4.76
N GLY A 214 -10.02 4.96 4.71
CA GLY A 214 -10.45 4.17 3.57
C GLY A 214 -10.61 4.98 2.28
N CYS A 215 -11.16 6.19 2.35
CA CYS A 215 -11.28 7.09 1.20
C CYS A 215 -9.89 7.55 0.69
N ILE A 216 -8.98 7.89 1.60
CA ILE A 216 -7.60 8.28 1.23
C ILE A 216 -6.85 7.07 0.67
N ASP A 217 -7.00 5.89 1.26
CA ASP A 217 -6.35 4.66 0.82
C ASP A 217 -6.77 4.26 -0.60
N VAL A 218 -8.07 4.29 -0.90
CA VAL A 218 -8.54 3.97 -2.26
C VAL A 218 -8.09 5.01 -3.29
N THR A 219 -7.96 6.27 -2.90
CA THR A 219 -7.36 7.30 -3.78
C THR A 219 -5.94 6.90 -4.17
N GLY A 220 -5.13 6.45 -3.20
CA GLY A 220 -3.81 5.87 -3.49
C GLY A 220 -3.87 4.67 -4.43
N THR A 221 -4.87 3.80 -4.27
CA THR A 221 -5.06 2.65 -5.17
C THR A 221 -5.38 3.08 -6.60
N VAL A 222 -6.27 4.05 -6.80
CA VAL A 222 -6.57 4.61 -8.14
C VAL A 222 -5.31 5.20 -8.77
N LEU A 223 -4.53 5.96 -8.00
CA LEU A 223 -3.28 6.55 -8.47
C LEU A 223 -2.25 5.47 -8.82
N PHE A 224 -2.12 4.40 -8.01
CA PHE A 224 -1.27 3.26 -8.33
C PHE A 224 -1.69 2.57 -9.64
N VAL A 225 -3.00 2.33 -9.81
CA VAL A 225 -3.52 1.74 -11.06
C VAL A 225 -3.14 2.61 -12.25
N ARG A 226 -3.34 3.93 -12.17
CA ARG A 226 -2.91 4.86 -13.23
C ARG A 226 -1.40 4.83 -13.45
N ALA A 227 -0.59 4.75 -12.40
CA ALA A 227 0.86 4.64 -12.52
C ALA A 227 1.27 3.39 -13.29
N SER A 228 0.73 2.22 -12.92
CA SER A 228 1.05 0.94 -13.55
C SER A 228 0.54 0.80 -14.98
N GLN A 229 -0.50 1.56 -15.35
CA GLN A 229 -1.04 1.63 -16.72
C GLN A 229 -0.27 2.60 -17.61
N THR A 230 0.48 3.55 -17.02
CA THR A 230 1.15 4.61 -17.78
C THR A 230 2.63 4.34 -17.99
N GLY A 231 3.26 3.58 -17.09
CA GLY A 231 4.68 3.26 -17.14
C GLY A 231 4.97 1.80 -16.78
N ARG A 232 6.23 1.52 -16.46
CA ARG A 232 6.67 0.18 -16.06
C ARG A 232 6.15 -0.18 -14.67
N LEU A 233 5.80 -1.46 -14.48
CA LEU A 233 5.32 -1.96 -13.20
C LEU A 233 6.37 -1.82 -12.09
N ASP A 234 7.65 -2.13 -12.37
CA ASP A 234 8.73 -1.99 -11.40
C ASP A 234 8.86 -0.56 -10.86
N THR A 235 8.83 0.43 -11.75
CA THR A 235 8.83 1.85 -11.38
C THR A 235 7.63 2.21 -10.51
N ALA A 236 6.42 1.85 -10.95
CA ALA A 236 5.19 2.15 -10.21
C ALA A 236 5.21 1.52 -8.82
N VAL A 237 5.64 0.25 -8.69
CA VAL A 237 5.69 -0.48 -7.43
C VAL A 237 6.75 0.09 -6.49
N VAL A 238 8.00 0.26 -6.97
CA VAL A 238 9.10 0.70 -6.08
C VAL A 238 8.85 2.11 -5.58
N LEU A 239 8.41 3.03 -6.46
CA LEU A 239 8.07 4.39 -6.03
C LEU A 239 6.89 4.39 -5.05
N SER A 240 5.80 3.67 -5.35
CA SER A 240 4.63 3.61 -4.47
C SER A 240 4.96 2.99 -3.11
N SER A 241 5.90 2.02 -3.07
CA SER A 241 6.36 1.38 -1.82
C SER A 241 7.15 2.32 -0.88
N LEU A 242 7.41 3.56 -1.28
CA LEU A 242 7.99 4.59 -0.41
C LEU A 242 6.97 5.22 0.56
N TYR A 243 5.71 4.80 0.56
CA TYR A 243 4.66 5.31 1.45
C TYR A 243 5.03 5.30 2.95
N PRO A 244 5.85 4.34 3.49
CA PRO A 244 6.24 4.40 4.90
C PRO A 244 7.03 5.66 5.26
N THR A 245 7.68 6.30 4.28
CA THR A 245 8.36 7.59 4.46
C THR A 245 7.37 8.66 4.94
N VAL A 246 6.20 8.76 4.29
CA VAL A 246 5.15 9.72 4.66
C VAL A 246 4.55 9.35 6.03
N THR A 247 4.28 8.06 6.27
CA THR A 247 3.77 7.58 7.55
C THR A 247 4.68 7.98 8.71
N VAL A 248 6.00 7.76 8.56
CA VAL A 248 7.01 8.07 9.58
C VAL A 248 7.17 9.58 9.76
N LEU A 249 7.13 10.38 8.68
CA LEU A 249 7.16 11.84 8.77
C LEU A 249 5.94 12.39 9.53
N LEU A 250 4.74 11.87 9.25
CA LEU A 250 3.52 12.26 9.96
C LEU A 250 3.59 11.87 11.44
N ALA A 251 4.09 10.67 11.77
CA ALA A 251 4.30 10.25 13.16
C ALA A 251 5.29 11.19 13.87
N ARG A 252 6.36 11.59 13.20
CA ARG A 252 7.33 12.56 13.75
C ARG A 252 6.70 13.93 14.03
N ILE A 253 5.93 14.46 13.07
CA ILE A 253 5.35 15.80 13.15
C ILE A 253 4.19 15.85 14.14
N LEU A 254 3.23 14.91 14.04
CA LEU A 254 1.96 14.94 14.76
C LEU A 254 2.04 14.25 16.13
N LEU A 255 2.77 13.14 16.24
CA LEU A 255 2.92 12.40 17.49
C LEU A 255 4.22 12.74 18.25
N LYS A 256 5.08 13.58 17.65
CA LYS A 256 6.39 13.97 18.21
C LYS A 256 7.27 12.76 18.54
N GLU A 257 7.13 11.67 17.79
CA GLU A 257 7.94 10.47 17.97
C GLU A 257 9.43 10.76 17.69
N HIS A 258 10.32 10.09 18.40
CA HIS A 258 11.75 10.26 18.19
C HIS A 258 12.16 9.77 16.80
N PHE A 259 12.94 10.60 16.10
CA PHE A 259 13.43 10.33 14.75
C PHE A 259 14.90 9.93 14.86
N THR A 260 15.16 8.64 14.83
CA THR A 260 16.53 8.16 14.89
C THR A 260 17.33 8.53 13.64
N ARG A 261 18.66 8.57 13.79
CA ARG A 261 19.56 8.81 12.65
C ARG A 261 19.33 7.84 11.49
N TRP A 262 18.98 6.60 11.78
CA TRP A 262 18.71 5.58 10.76
C TRP A 262 17.44 5.87 9.96
N LYS A 263 16.36 6.28 10.62
CA LYS A 263 15.14 6.72 9.94
C LYS A 263 15.39 7.96 9.07
N ALA A 264 16.21 8.92 9.57
CA ALA A 264 16.59 10.10 8.79
C ALA A 264 17.38 9.71 7.53
N VAL A 265 18.39 8.84 7.65
CA VAL A 265 19.16 8.33 6.51
C VAL A 265 18.25 7.58 5.53
N GLY A 266 17.32 6.77 6.04
CA GLY A 266 16.36 6.03 5.21
C GLY A 266 15.43 6.96 4.43
N VAL A 267 14.93 8.03 5.05
CA VAL A 267 14.11 9.06 4.36
C VAL A 267 14.91 9.76 3.27
N ILE A 268 16.15 10.15 3.54
CA ILE A 268 17.03 10.78 2.54
C ILE A 268 17.29 9.82 1.38
N ALA A 269 17.59 8.55 1.65
CA ALA A 269 17.80 7.53 0.63
C ALA A 269 16.54 7.32 -0.22
N ALA A 270 15.36 7.25 0.40
CA ALA A 270 14.08 7.12 -0.31
C ALA A 270 13.82 8.32 -1.23
N LEU A 271 14.03 9.54 -0.76
CA LEU A 271 13.86 10.75 -1.57
C LEU A 271 14.88 10.84 -2.71
N ALA A 272 16.15 10.45 -2.47
CA ALA A 272 17.19 10.42 -3.49
C ALA A 272 16.96 9.34 -4.56
N ALA A 273 16.22 8.27 -4.24
CA ALA A 273 15.87 7.22 -5.19
C ALA A 273 14.88 7.71 -6.27
N VAL A 274 13.97 8.64 -5.92
CA VAL A 274 12.90 9.12 -6.83
C VAL A 274 13.44 9.62 -8.17
N PRO A 275 14.39 10.58 -8.23
CA PRO A 275 14.89 11.06 -9.51
C PRO A 275 15.66 9.99 -10.31
N LEU A 276 16.34 9.05 -9.66
CA LEU A 276 17.03 7.95 -10.32
C LEU A 276 16.05 7.00 -11.01
N ILE A 277 14.93 6.69 -10.34
CA ILE A 277 13.89 5.82 -10.89
C ILE A 277 13.13 6.51 -12.00
N ALA A 278 12.84 7.81 -11.85
CA ALA A 278 12.08 8.58 -12.84
C ALA A 278 12.90 8.92 -14.10
N ALA A 279 14.22 8.77 -14.07
CA ALA A 279 15.12 9.04 -15.20
C ALA A 279 15.20 7.91 -16.22
N GLY A 280 14.61 6.76 -15.97
CA GLY A 280 14.50 5.62 -16.89
C GLY A 280 13.15 5.59 -17.55
#